data_71301463878221f8568f71263f383990
#
_entry.id   71301463878221f8568f71263f383990
#
_cell.length_a   1.000
_cell.length_b   1.000
_cell.length_c   1.000
_cell.angle_alpha   90.00
_cell.angle_beta   90.00
_cell.angle_gamma   90.00
#
_symmetry.space_group_name_H-M   'P 1'
#
loop_
_entity.id
_entity.type
_entity.pdbx_description
1 polymer ?
#
loop_
_entity_poly.entity_id
_entity_poly.type
_entity_poly.pdbx_seq_one_letter_code
_entity_poly.pdbx_strand_id
1 'polypeptide(L)'
;EHADHTHGIDDLRMYALRDRKKINVYTSKSTSNNLIDKFGYCFTSKMNGSYPPILNLNIIEHGKTYSIKGEGGVIEITPINQIHGNIYSFGYKINDFIYSSDISDIPDETIEYITNSSIWIVDSLRWDKHPTHFHVEKALKLIKELNVKNGILTNLHIDLDYKVLKGYLPNNVVPAYDGLTLHI
;
A
#
# COMPACT_ATOMS: atom_id res chain seq x y z
N GLU A 1 5.12 1.12 8.44
CA GLU A 1 5.38 0.80 9.86
C GLU A 1 4.49 1.58 10.84
N HIS A 2 3.62 2.46 10.32
CA HIS A 2 2.69 3.24 11.12
C HIS A 2 1.57 2.38 11.72
N ALA A 3 0.95 2.88 12.79
CA ALA A 3 0.01 2.13 13.61
C ALA A 3 -1.24 1.68 12.85
N ASP A 4 -1.78 2.54 12.01
CA ASP A 4 -2.95 2.32 11.17
C ASP A 4 -2.75 1.22 10.11
N HIS A 5 -1.50 0.89 9.77
CA HIS A 5 -1.15 -0.22 8.88
C HIS A 5 -0.73 -1.51 9.61
N THR A 6 -0.37 -1.45 10.89
CA THR A 6 0.29 -2.58 11.56
C THR A 6 -0.39 -3.06 12.85
N HIS A 7 -1.17 -2.23 13.56
CA HIS A 7 -1.65 -2.59 14.89
C HIS A 7 -2.77 -3.63 14.90
N GLY A 8 -3.41 -3.92 13.77
CA GLY A 8 -4.32 -5.05 13.62
C GLY A 8 -3.64 -6.41 13.36
N ILE A 9 -2.31 -6.50 13.42
CA ILE A 9 -1.56 -7.70 12.99
C ILE A 9 -1.87 -8.93 13.85
N ASP A 10 -2.19 -8.78 15.15
CA ASP A 10 -2.55 -9.90 16.02
C ASP A 10 -3.95 -10.45 15.75
N ASP A 11 -4.84 -9.68 15.15
CA ASP A 11 -6.19 -10.12 14.76
C ASP A 11 -6.14 -11.22 13.69
N LEU A 12 -5.02 -11.35 12.97
CA LEU A 12 -4.75 -12.46 12.05
C LEU A 12 -4.67 -13.82 12.75
N ARG A 13 -4.56 -13.84 14.09
CA ARG A 13 -4.49 -15.05 14.92
C ARG A 13 -5.66 -15.98 14.68
N MET A 14 -6.88 -15.45 14.60
CA MET A 14 -8.07 -16.24 14.36
C MET A 14 -7.99 -17.03 13.04
N TYR A 15 -7.51 -16.40 11.99
CA TYR A 15 -7.36 -17.05 10.67
C TYR A 15 -6.23 -18.10 10.70
N ALA A 16 -5.06 -17.74 11.24
CA ALA A 16 -3.94 -18.66 11.33
C ALA A 16 -4.26 -19.94 12.14
N LEU A 17 -4.99 -19.81 13.25
CA LEU A 17 -5.40 -20.94 14.09
C LEU A 17 -6.51 -21.76 13.43
N ARG A 18 -7.52 -21.12 12.81
CA ARG A 18 -8.58 -21.81 12.07
C ARG A 18 -8.01 -22.68 10.94
N ASP A 19 -7.12 -22.10 10.15
CA ASP A 19 -6.56 -22.76 8.97
C ASP A 19 -5.33 -23.61 9.28
N ARG A 20 -4.90 -23.63 10.57
CA ARG A 20 -3.69 -24.33 11.06
C ARG A 20 -2.44 -24.03 10.22
N LYS A 21 -2.33 -22.78 9.76
CA LYS A 21 -1.29 -22.33 8.86
C LYS A 21 -0.86 -20.91 9.22
N LYS A 22 0.46 -20.68 9.25
CA LYS A 22 0.99 -19.34 9.41
C LYS A 22 0.68 -18.49 8.17
N ILE A 23 0.37 -17.21 8.40
CA ILE A 23 0.12 -16.24 7.34
C ILE A 23 1.44 -15.58 6.95
N ASN A 24 1.69 -15.45 5.65
CA ASN A 24 2.86 -14.77 5.14
C ASN A 24 2.68 -13.25 5.22
N VAL A 25 3.66 -12.57 5.80
CA VAL A 25 3.78 -11.12 5.83
C VAL A 25 4.98 -10.73 4.96
N TYR A 26 4.75 -9.82 4.01
CA TYR A 26 5.77 -9.32 3.09
C TYR A 26 6.05 -7.86 3.42
N THR A 27 7.31 -7.51 3.66
CA THR A 27 7.65 -6.17 4.16
C THR A 27 9.10 -5.80 3.84
N SER A 28 9.42 -4.50 3.91
CA SER A 28 10.80 -4.01 3.82
C SER A 28 11.62 -4.45 5.04
N LYS A 29 12.94 -4.40 4.92
CA LYS A 29 13.85 -4.71 6.04
C LYS A 29 13.66 -3.76 7.21
N SER A 30 13.45 -2.46 6.97
CA SER A 30 13.22 -1.46 8.02
C SER A 30 11.92 -1.73 8.78
N THR A 31 10.82 -1.91 8.06
CA THR A 31 9.51 -2.23 8.66
C THR A 31 9.54 -3.57 9.40
N SER A 32 10.31 -4.56 8.91
CA SER A 32 10.43 -5.85 9.59
C SER A 32 11.02 -5.72 11.00
N ASN A 33 12.01 -4.85 11.19
CA ASN A 33 12.59 -4.61 12.50
C ASN A 33 11.54 -4.02 13.46
N ASN A 34 10.79 -3.03 13.00
CA ASN A 34 9.68 -2.43 13.76
C ASN A 34 8.60 -3.46 14.15
N LEU A 35 8.23 -4.34 13.21
CA LEU A 35 7.25 -5.39 13.47
C LEU A 35 7.75 -6.42 14.50
N ILE A 36 9.02 -6.81 14.44
CA ILE A 36 9.62 -7.72 15.40
C ILE A 36 9.71 -7.10 16.79
N ASP A 37 10.07 -5.82 16.87
CA ASP A 37 10.16 -5.12 18.16
C ASP A 37 8.78 -5.00 18.84
N LYS A 38 7.74 -4.66 18.08
CA LYS A 38 6.37 -4.47 18.61
C LYS A 38 5.59 -5.77 18.77
N PHE A 39 5.70 -6.68 17.79
CA PHE A 39 4.85 -7.87 17.62
C PHE A 39 5.65 -9.17 17.47
N GLY A 40 6.88 -9.22 18.01
CA GLY A 40 7.77 -10.38 17.86
C GLY A 40 7.14 -11.72 18.23
N TYR A 41 6.21 -11.74 19.18
CA TYR A 41 5.47 -12.94 19.59
C TYR A 41 4.56 -13.51 18.48
N CYS A 42 4.20 -12.71 17.46
CA CYS A 42 3.46 -13.20 16.30
C CYS A 42 4.35 -14.00 15.33
N PHE A 43 5.67 -13.75 15.34
CA PHE A 43 6.63 -14.34 14.40
C PHE A 43 7.47 -15.47 15.00
N THR A 44 7.83 -15.36 16.29
CA THR A 44 8.72 -16.31 16.96
C THR A 44 8.15 -16.78 18.30
N SER A 45 8.36 -18.07 18.64
CA SER A 45 8.03 -18.59 19.97
C SER A 45 9.07 -18.14 20.99
N LYS A 46 8.64 -17.59 22.12
CA LYS A 46 9.48 -17.56 23.33
C LYS A 46 9.48 -18.96 23.95
N MET A 47 10.61 -19.41 24.51
CA MET A 47 10.84 -20.77 25.00
C MET A 47 9.80 -21.32 25.98
N ASN A 48 8.91 -20.53 26.56
CA ASN A 48 7.82 -20.93 27.44
C ASN A 48 6.51 -20.17 27.10
N GLY A 49 6.32 -19.75 25.85
CA GLY A 49 5.15 -18.96 25.45
C GLY A 49 3.91 -19.82 25.24
N SER A 50 2.79 -19.47 25.88
CA SER A 50 1.49 -20.12 25.70
C SER A 50 0.86 -19.86 24.32
N TYR A 51 1.43 -18.95 23.52
CA TYR A 51 0.89 -18.55 22.23
C TYR A 51 1.81 -18.96 21.09
N PRO A 52 1.35 -19.81 20.15
CA PRO A 52 2.14 -20.15 18.98
C PRO A 52 2.30 -18.94 18.04
N PRO A 53 3.45 -18.82 17.36
CA PRO A 53 3.63 -17.81 16.33
C PRO A 53 2.69 -18.10 15.15
N ILE A 54 2.10 -17.05 14.60
CA ILE A 54 1.05 -17.11 13.59
C ILE A 54 1.49 -16.58 12.23
N LEU A 55 2.66 -15.93 12.15
CA LEU A 55 3.14 -15.25 10.96
C LEU A 55 4.49 -15.80 10.50
N ASN A 56 4.71 -15.76 9.18
CA ASN A 56 6.00 -15.91 8.52
C ASN A 56 6.42 -14.56 7.97
N LEU A 57 7.63 -14.12 8.26
CA LEU A 57 8.19 -12.88 7.76
C LEU A 57 8.94 -13.13 6.45
N ASN A 58 8.59 -12.37 5.41
CA ASN A 58 9.25 -12.38 4.11
C ASN A 58 9.74 -10.97 3.80
N ILE A 59 11.04 -10.80 3.62
CA ILE A 59 11.61 -9.51 3.22
C ILE A 59 11.49 -9.36 1.71
N ILE A 60 10.93 -8.24 1.28
CA ILE A 60 10.83 -7.83 -0.12
C ILE A 60 11.60 -6.54 -0.36
N GLU A 61 12.02 -6.30 -1.59
CA GLU A 61 12.89 -5.21 -1.97
C GLU A 61 12.34 -4.50 -3.21
N HIS A 62 12.59 -3.20 -3.29
CA HIS A 62 12.25 -2.37 -4.44
C HIS A 62 12.70 -3.01 -5.76
N GLY A 63 11.82 -2.96 -6.77
CA GLY A 63 12.10 -3.39 -8.14
C GLY A 63 12.17 -4.91 -8.36
N LYS A 64 12.14 -5.72 -7.30
CA LYS A 64 12.10 -7.19 -7.44
C LYS A 64 10.67 -7.69 -7.53
N THR A 65 10.38 -8.55 -8.49
CA THR A 65 9.07 -9.19 -8.63
C THR A 65 8.97 -10.43 -7.75
N TYR A 66 7.85 -10.56 -7.06
CA TYR A 66 7.52 -11.67 -6.16
C TYR A 66 6.21 -12.31 -6.56
N SER A 67 6.20 -13.65 -6.66
CA SER A 67 4.99 -14.43 -6.92
C SER A 67 4.25 -14.72 -5.62
N ILE A 68 3.07 -14.16 -5.46
CA ILE A 68 2.18 -14.40 -4.31
C ILE A 68 1.10 -15.38 -4.71
N LYS A 69 1.11 -16.56 -4.09
CA LYS A 69 0.13 -17.62 -4.35
C LYS A 69 -1.04 -17.54 -3.37
N GLY A 70 -2.25 -17.48 -3.89
CA GLY A 70 -3.50 -17.56 -3.15
C GLY A 70 -4.49 -18.54 -3.77
N GLU A 71 -5.70 -18.64 -3.22
CA GLU A 71 -6.77 -19.50 -3.74
C GLU A 71 -7.20 -19.12 -5.17
N GLY A 72 -7.17 -17.81 -5.48
CA GLY A 72 -7.49 -17.29 -6.81
C GLY A 72 -6.39 -17.43 -7.85
N GLY A 73 -5.24 -18.04 -7.51
CA GLY A 73 -4.09 -18.18 -8.40
C GLY A 73 -2.81 -17.50 -7.90
N VAL A 74 -1.95 -17.14 -8.84
CA VAL A 74 -0.68 -16.44 -8.57
C VAL A 74 -0.78 -15.00 -9.02
N ILE A 75 -0.36 -14.08 -8.18
CA ILE A 75 -0.22 -12.66 -8.50
C ILE A 75 1.26 -12.30 -8.45
N GLU A 76 1.76 -11.66 -9.51
CA GLU A 76 3.10 -11.09 -9.55
C GLU A 76 3.04 -9.66 -9.02
N ILE A 77 3.79 -9.38 -7.95
CA ILE A 77 3.89 -8.05 -7.37
C ILE A 77 5.32 -7.53 -7.43
N THR A 78 5.50 -6.26 -7.73
CA THR A 78 6.78 -5.57 -7.65
C THR A 78 6.65 -4.40 -6.68
N PRO A 79 7.30 -4.46 -5.49
CA PRO A 79 7.35 -3.32 -4.57
C PRO A 79 8.14 -2.17 -5.21
N ILE A 80 7.63 -0.96 -5.07
CA ILE A 80 8.29 0.26 -5.53
C ILE A 80 8.45 1.24 -4.37
N ASN A 81 9.62 1.83 -4.21
CA ASN A 81 9.88 2.79 -3.15
C ASN A 81 9.03 4.04 -3.29
N GLN A 82 8.53 4.53 -2.19
CA GLN A 82 7.83 5.81 -2.06
C GLN A 82 8.39 6.58 -0.87
N ILE A 83 8.33 7.90 -0.92
CA ILE A 83 8.66 8.76 0.21
C ILE A 83 7.38 9.05 0.99
N HIS A 84 7.38 8.84 2.28
CA HIS A 84 6.31 9.17 3.20
C HIS A 84 6.87 10.00 4.37
N GLY A 85 6.92 11.31 4.15
CA GLY A 85 7.62 12.23 5.07
C GLY A 85 9.11 11.92 5.16
N ASN A 86 9.54 11.41 6.29
CA ASN A 86 10.95 11.09 6.57
C ASN A 86 11.28 9.58 6.49
N ILE A 87 10.34 8.76 6.04
CA ILE A 87 10.53 7.32 5.86
C ILE A 87 10.22 6.90 4.43
N TYR A 88 10.67 5.69 4.06
CA TYR A 88 10.19 5.01 2.86
C TYR A 88 8.98 4.15 3.17
N SER A 89 7.99 4.17 2.27
CA SER A 89 6.91 3.19 2.19
C SER A 89 7.01 2.42 0.88
N PHE A 90 6.24 1.35 0.73
CA PHE A 90 6.11 0.66 -0.54
C PHE A 90 4.78 0.95 -1.22
N GLY A 91 4.87 1.34 -2.51
CA GLY A 91 3.80 1.10 -3.46
C GLY A 91 3.97 -0.28 -4.10
N TYR A 92 2.95 -0.72 -4.82
CA TYR A 92 2.95 -2.04 -5.47
C TYR A 92 2.53 -1.92 -6.93
N LYS A 93 3.38 -2.48 -7.82
CA LYS A 93 3.03 -2.69 -9.22
C LYS A 93 2.52 -4.12 -9.40
N ILE A 94 1.36 -4.27 -10.04
CA ILE A 94 0.74 -5.53 -10.40
C ILE A 94 0.35 -5.42 -11.88
N ASN A 95 1.07 -6.08 -12.78
CA ASN A 95 0.93 -5.86 -14.23
C ASN A 95 1.07 -4.37 -14.58
N ASP A 96 0.01 -3.75 -15.11
CA ASP A 96 -0.08 -2.34 -15.50
C ASP A 96 -0.89 -1.48 -14.51
N PHE A 97 -1.10 -2.01 -13.32
CA PHE A 97 -1.80 -1.39 -12.21
C PHE A 97 -0.81 -1.02 -11.10
N ILE A 98 -0.94 0.19 -10.55
CA ILE A 98 -0.12 0.69 -9.46
C ILE A 98 -1.01 1.04 -8.27
N TYR A 99 -0.58 0.64 -7.07
CA TYR A 99 -1.19 1.04 -5.80
C TYR A 99 -0.17 1.80 -4.95
N SER A 100 -0.49 3.02 -4.58
CA SER A 100 0.37 3.92 -3.80
C SER A 100 -0.44 4.54 -2.66
N SER A 101 -0.42 3.92 -1.50
CA SER A 101 -0.91 4.52 -0.26
C SER A 101 0.26 5.15 0.50
N ASP A 102 -0.02 6.12 1.36
CA ASP A 102 0.98 6.78 2.21
C ASP A 102 2.22 7.27 1.46
N ILE A 103 2.00 8.22 0.58
CA ILE A 103 3.04 8.80 -0.27
C ILE A 103 3.03 10.33 -0.18
N SER A 104 4.20 10.93 0.02
CA SER A 104 4.41 12.38 -0.05
C SER A 104 5.29 12.79 -1.23
N ASP A 105 6.10 11.85 -1.77
CA ASP A 105 6.91 12.06 -2.96
C ASP A 105 7.32 10.75 -3.64
N ILE A 106 7.83 10.85 -4.88
CA ILE A 106 8.26 9.73 -5.70
C ILE A 106 9.77 9.84 -5.93
N PRO A 107 10.58 8.86 -5.49
CA PRO A 107 12.00 8.79 -5.87
C PRO A 107 12.16 8.59 -7.37
N ASP A 108 13.26 9.08 -7.94
CA ASP A 108 13.54 8.99 -9.38
C ASP A 108 13.49 7.55 -9.91
N GLU A 109 14.02 6.59 -9.13
CA GLU A 109 14.01 5.16 -9.47
C GLU A 109 12.61 4.54 -9.54
N THR A 110 11.59 5.22 -9.01
CA THR A 110 10.19 4.74 -9.01
C THR A 110 9.39 5.28 -10.19
N ILE A 111 9.80 6.40 -10.77
CA ILE A 111 9.06 7.10 -11.84
C ILE A 111 8.76 6.16 -13.02
N GLU A 112 9.73 5.36 -13.45
CA GLU A 112 9.57 4.45 -14.60
C GLU A 112 8.46 3.41 -14.42
N TYR A 113 8.23 2.94 -13.17
CA TYR A 113 7.19 1.94 -12.87
C TYR A 113 5.78 2.50 -12.99
N ILE A 114 5.60 3.80 -12.75
CA ILE A 114 4.30 4.49 -12.77
C ILE A 114 3.99 5.04 -14.16
N THR A 115 5.03 5.47 -14.89
CA THR A 115 4.87 6.12 -16.20
C THR A 115 4.10 5.23 -17.18
N ASN A 116 3.08 5.79 -17.84
CA ASN A 116 2.19 5.14 -18.81
C ASN A 116 1.34 3.98 -18.23
N SER A 117 1.22 3.85 -16.90
CA SER A 117 0.37 2.81 -16.28
C SER A 117 -1.10 2.98 -16.68
N SER A 118 -1.82 1.87 -16.75
CA SER A 118 -3.25 1.87 -17.06
C SER A 118 -4.09 2.41 -15.91
N ILE A 119 -3.71 2.07 -14.68
CA ILE A 119 -4.42 2.51 -13.47
C ILE A 119 -3.39 2.83 -12.39
N TRP A 120 -3.55 3.98 -11.76
CA TRP A 120 -2.83 4.33 -10.54
C TRP A 120 -3.81 4.71 -9.44
N ILE A 121 -3.91 3.86 -8.42
CA ILE A 121 -4.58 4.22 -7.16
C ILE A 121 -3.54 4.92 -6.29
N VAL A 122 -3.81 6.17 -5.95
CA VAL A 122 -2.84 7.04 -5.31
C VAL A 122 -3.45 7.81 -4.15
N ASP A 123 -2.68 7.91 -3.07
CA ASP A 123 -2.96 8.76 -1.92
C ASP A 123 -3.29 10.19 -2.35
N SER A 124 -4.36 10.75 -1.78
CA SER A 124 -4.76 12.14 -2.01
C SER A 124 -5.54 12.64 -0.79
N LEU A 125 -4.81 12.91 0.29
CA LEU A 125 -5.39 13.08 1.62
C LEU A 125 -6.41 14.24 1.69
N ARG A 126 -6.05 15.43 1.17
CA ARG A 126 -6.87 16.66 1.31
C ARG A 126 -6.57 17.70 0.24
N TRP A 127 -7.28 18.83 0.26
CA TRP A 127 -7.03 19.96 -0.65
C TRP A 127 -5.68 20.61 -0.40
N ASP A 128 -5.37 20.90 0.86
CA ASP A 128 -4.14 21.57 1.26
C ASP A 128 -2.94 20.63 1.34
N LYS A 129 -1.75 21.19 1.16
CA LYS A 129 -0.49 20.45 1.29
C LYS A 129 -0.36 19.76 2.64
N HIS A 130 0.19 18.57 2.62
CA HIS A 130 0.52 17.78 3.82
C HIS A 130 1.99 17.32 3.78
N PRO A 131 2.67 17.27 4.93
CA PRO A 131 4.10 16.93 4.95
C PRO A 131 4.39 15.47 4.60
N THR A 132 3.44 14.55 4.80
CA THR A 132 3.64 13.10 4.62
C THR A 132 2.72 12.47 3.59
N HIS A 133 1.74 13.20 3.05
CA HIS A 133 0.79 12.71 2.07
C HIS A 133 0.68 13.62 0.84
N PHE A 134 0.28 13.04 -0.28
CA PHE A 134 -0.15 13.86 -1.41
C PHE A 134 -1.43 14.63 -1.06
N HIS A 135 -1.57 15.78 -1.69
CA HIS A 135 -2.81 16.53 -1.77
C HIS A 135 -3.35 16.45 -3.20
N VAL A 136 -4.61 16.80 -3.39
CA VAL A 136 -5.32 16.64 -4.67
C VAL A 136 -4.52 17.18 -5.86
N GLU A 137 -4.05 18.42 -5.79
CA GLU A 137 -3.30 19.07 -6.88
C GLU A 137 -2.01 18.30 -7.24
N LYS A 138 -1.25 17.80 -6.24
CA LYS A 138 -0.02 17.06 -6.47
C LYS A 138 -0.31 15.73 -7.16
N ALA A 139 -1.35 15.01 -6.71
CA ALA A 139 -1.77 13.75 -7.32
C ALA A 139 -2.18 13.95 -8.78
N LEU A 140 -3.01 14.96 -9.07
CA LEU A 140 -3.47 15.29 -10.43
C LEU A 140 -2.31 15.68 -11.36
N LYS A 141 -1.39 16.51 -10.85
CA LYS A 141 -0.19 16.90 -11.58
C LYS A 141 0.62 15.68 -12.02
N LEU A 142 0.92 14.78 -11.10
CA LEU A 142 1.72 13.58 -11.38
C LEU A 142 0.99 12.58 -12.27
N ILE A 143 -0.30 12.36 -12.10
CA ILE A 143 -1.13 11.54 -13.01
C ILE A 143 -0.97 12.02 -14.45
N LYS A 144 -1.02 13.35 -14.65
CA LYS A 144 -0.86 13.96 -15.97
C LYS A 144 0.58 13.87 -16.49
N GLU A 145 1.58 14.24 -15.68
CA GLU A 145 2.99 14.26 -16.08
C GLU A 145 3.55 12.86 -16.40
N LEU A 146 3.10 11.83 -15.66
CA LEU A 146 3.49 10.45 -15.86
C LEU A 146 2.59 9.72 -16.89
N ASN A 147 1.69 10.43 -17.55
CA ASN A 147 0.80 9.89 -18.59
C ASN A 147 0.01 8.66 -18.11
N VAL A 148 -0.47 8.68 -16.87
CA VAL A 148 -1.34 7.62 -16.32
C VAL A 148 -2.69 7.68 -16.99
N LYS A 149 -3.20 6.53 -17.48
CA LYS A 149 -4.47 6.49 -18.20
C LYS A 149 -5.66 6.78 -17.29
N ASN A 150 -5.72 6.14 -16.11
CA ASN A 150 -6.79 6.32 -15.15
C ASN A 150 -6.22 6.51 -13.73
N GLY A 151 -6.55 7.62 -13.09
CA GLY A 151 -6.20 7.89 -11.70
C GLY A 151 -7.35 7.57 -10.75
N ILE A 152 -7.06 6.99 -9.60
CA ILE A 152 -8.04 6.78 -8.54
C ILE A 152 -7.48 7.35 -7.26
N LEU A 153 -8.13 8.38 -6.75
CA LEU A 153 -7.70 9.05 -5.52
C LEU A 153 -8.23 8.29 -4.31
N THR A 154 -7.34 7.88 -3.41
CA THR A 154 -7.68 7.15 -2.17
C THR A 154 -7.17 7.88 -0.93
N ASN A 155 -7.42 7.33 0.26
CA ASN A 155 -7.03 7.90 1.55
C ASN A 155 -7.64 9.30 1.80
N LEU A 156 -8.90 9.47 1.39
CA LEU A 156 -9.59 10.76 1.39
C LEU A 156 -9.98 11.19 2.81
N HIS A 157 -9.46 12.33 3.26
CA HIS A 157 -9.84 12.93 4.54
C HIS A 157 -11.26 13.49 4.50
N ILE A 158 -11.85 13.67 5.69
CA ILE A 158 -13.22 14.22 5.86
C ILE A 158 -13.43 15.58 5.17
N ASP A 159 -12.37 16.35 4.93
CA ASP A 159 -12.43 17.64 4.22
C ASP A 159 -12.72 17.48 2.72
N LEU A 160 -12.59 16.29 2.17
CA LEU A 160 -12.87 15.96 0.78
C LEU A 160 -14.28 15.39 0.63
N ASP A 161 -15.30 16.25 0.54
CA ASP A 161 -16.63 15.78 0.16
C ASP A 161 -16.58 15.06 -1.19
N TYR A 162 -17.08 13.84 -1.23
CA TYR A 162 -17.02 12.96 -2.41
C TYR A 162 -17.61 13.60 -3.67
N LYS A 163 -18.77 14.26 -3.54
CA LYS A 163 -19.47 14.85 -4.71
C LYS A 163 -18.73 16.08 -5.22
N VAL A 164 -18.23 16.91 -4.30
CA VAL A 164 -17.42 18.08 -4.64
C VAL A 164 -16.15 17.64 -5.33
N LEU A 165 -15.41 16.69 -4.75
CA LEU A 165 -14.18 16.15 -5.34
C LEU A 165 -14.46 15.55 -6.71
N LYS A 166 -15.47 14.70 -6.86
CA LYS A 166 -15.85 14.10 -8.14
C LYS A 166 -16.16 15.12 -9.23
N GLY A 167 -16.81 16.24 -8.86
CA GLY A 167 -17.11 17.33 -9.80
C GLY A 167 -15.89 18.16 -10.20
N TYR A 168 -14.84 18.14 -9.40
CA TYR A 168 -13.59 18.87 -9.64
C TYR A 168 -12.60 18.09 -10.52
N LEU A 169 -12.62 16.75 -10.47
CA LEU A 169 -11.63 15.88 -11.09
C LEU A 169 -11.79 15.83 -12.63
N PRO A 170 -10.69 15.68 -13.40
CA PRO A 170 -10.74 15.44 -14.83
C PRO A 170 -11.38 14.08 -15.15
N ASN A 171 -11.84 13.88 -16.37
CA ASN A 171 -12.60 12.70 -16.80
C ASN A 171 -11.92 11.36 -16.57
N ASN A 172 -10.59 11.32 -16.55
CA ASN A 172 -9.81 10.12 -16.33
C ASN A 172 -9.39 9.92 -14.86
N VAL A 173 -9.93 10.70 -13.93
CA VAL A 173 -9.64 10.56 -12.48
C VAL A 173 -10.94 10.49 -11.71
N VAL A 174 -11.02 9.55 -10.78
CA VAL A 174 -12.18 9.37 -9.90
C VAL A 174 -11.77 9.25 -8.44
N PRO A 175 -12.60 9.69 -7.49
CA PRO A 175 -12.37 9.38 -6.08
C PRO A 175 -12.76 7.94 -5.79
N ALA A 176 -11.99 7.23 -4.96
CA ALA A 176 -12.31 5.89 -4.50
C ALA A 176 -13.55 5.90 -3.57
N TYR A 177 -14.23 4.77 -3.51
CA TYR A 177 -15.30 4.51 -2.55
C TYR A 177 -15.35 3.02 -2.21
N ASP A 178 -15.89 2.68 -1.03
CA ASP A 178 -15.99 1.30 -0.57
C ASP A 178 -16.86 0.46 -1.52
N GLY A 179 -16.32 -0.63 -2.02
CA GLY A 179 -16.97 -1.47 -3.02
C GLY A 179 -16.67 -1.11 -4.48
N LEU A 180 -15.80 -0.12 -4.75
CA LEU A 180 -15.33 0.15 -6.11
C LEU A 180 -14.61 -1.10 -6.67
N THR A 181 -15.07 -1.58 -7.80
CA THR A 181 -14.46 -2.72 -8.52
C THR A 181 -13.79 -2.23 -9.80
N LEU A 182 -12.56 -2.69 -10.00
CA LEU A 182 -11.77 -2.40 -11.19
C LEU A 182 -11.46 -3.70 -11.93
N HIS A 183 -11.50 -3.65 -13.24
CA HIS A 183 -11.05 -4.74 -14.11
C HIS A 183 -9.70 -4.37 -14.71
N ILE A 184 -8.69 -5.22 -14.50
CA ILE A 184 -7.29 -5.04 -14.93
C ILE A 184 -6.81 -6.22 -15.76
#